data_baa3e823f1c3fcd7a2be19da52a2938b
#
_entry.id   baa3e823f1c3fcd7a2be19da52a2938b
#
_cell.length_a   1.000
_cell.length_b   1.000
_cell.length_c   1.000
_cell.angle_alpha   90.00
_cell.angle_beta   90.00
_cell.angle_gamma   90.00
#
_symmetry.space_group_name_H-M   'P 1'
#
loop_
_entity.id
_entity.type
_entity.pdbx_description
1 polymer ?
#
loop_
_entity_poly.entity_id
_entity_poly.type
_entity_poly.pdbx_seq_one_letter_code
_entity_poly.pdbx_strand_id
1 'polypeptide(L)'
;MGSVLQVNNVHIWYEEFGDINNETIILIMGANANCKQWPQEFIDELIAENFRVVRFDNRDVGKSSWFGKEPTYIKFLKILPEFYLEIIVNRIFGLAVDNKGKFKFSESSSVQYDLSDMAKDAVSLMDSLNIEKAHIVGASMGGMITQIIALDYPERVKSITPIMTTPGIQNKSLSGPSQELLDAMQRSFVMNLKGRFEDGVVEIYKQLTGSRFPFYEQDFRNKLAPIVEHGNNPFALHGAAIGASPDRTSRLNEINVPTLVIHGTEDAILPLDHGIALADGIKNSTRMIMDRVGHEIPEQLYSEIVSAIVENIKRAS
;
A
#
# COMPACT_ATOMS: atom_id res chain seq x y z
N MET A 1 17.06 11.37 -9.93
CA MET A 1 16.41 12.65 -9.54
C MET A 1 14.95 12.54 -9.93
N GLY A 2 14.01 12.82 -9.01
CA GLY A 2 12.59 12.61 -9.31
C GLY A 2 12.04 13.68 -10.24
N SER A 3 11.01 13.31 -10.98
CA SER A 3 10.31 14.15 -11.96
C SER A 3 8.81 14.10 -11.78
N VAL A 4 8.08 15.05 -12.37
CA VAL A 4 6.61 15.10 -12.34
C VAL A 4 6.10 15.01 -13.77
N LEU A 5 5.12 14.14 -14.00
CA LEU A 5 4.38 14.05 -15.25
C LEU A 5 2.90 14.30 -14.99
N GLN A 6 2.25 14.93 -15.96
CA GLN A 6 0.79 15.05 -15.96
C GLN A 6 0.23 13.82 -16.69
N VAL A 7 -0.49 12.98 -15.95
CA VAL A 7 -1.12 11.76 -16.45
C VAL A 7 -2.56 11.71 -15.96
N ASN A 8 -3.50 11.24 -16.75
CA ASN A 8 -4.91 11.06 -16.34
C ASN A 8 -5.48 12.26 -15.53
N ASN A 9 -5.16 13.50 -15.96
CA ASN A 9 -5.54 14.78 -15.31
C ASN A 9 -5.00 14.99 -13.88
N VAL A 10 -3.97 14.25 -13.46
CA VAL A 10 -3.27 14.45 -12.19
C VAL A 10 -1.77 14.60 -12.45
N HIS A 11 -1.07 15.28 -11.54
CA HIS A 11 0.37 15.28 -11.52
C HIS A 11 0.85 14.09 -10.69
N ILE A 12 1.70 13.25 -11.28
CA ILE A 12 2.33 12.09 -10.63
C ILE A 12 3.82 12.34 -10.55
N TRP A 13 4.34 12.30 -9.33
CA TRP A 13 5.78 12.34 -9.09
C TRP A 13 6.35 10.92 -9.13
N TYR A 14 7.49 10.74 -9.80
CA TYR A 14 8.13 9.44 -9.95
C TYR A 14 9.65 9.54 -9.93
N GLU A 15 10.30 8.42 -9.70
CA GLU A 15 11.73 8.19 -9.89
C GLU A 15 11.94 6.94 -10.73
N GLU A 16 13.01 6.99 -11.52
CA GLU A 16 13.42 5.93 -12.41
C GLU A 16 14.88 5.56 -12.14
N PHE A 17 15.17 4.26 -12.14
CA PHE A 17 16.47 3.68 -11.83
C PHE A 17 16.81 2.56 -12.79
N GLY A 18 18.11 2.27 -12.97
CA GLY A 18 18.60 1.23 -13.86
C GLY A 18 18.65 1.69 -15.32
N ASP A 19 18.98 0.76 -16.23
CA ASP A 19 19.04 1.03 -17.67
C ASP A 19 17.63 1.05 -18.27
N ILE A 20 17.32 2.10 -19.04
CA ILE A 20 16.01 2.29 -19.68
C ILE A 20 15.66 1.17 -20.67
N ASN A 21 16.65 0.46 -21.19
CA ASN A 21 16.47 -0.64 -22.14
C ASN A 21 16.14 -1.99 -21.47
N ASN A 22 16.28 -2.06 -20.16
CA ASN A 22 15.97 -3.27 -19.40
C ASN A 22 14.45 -3.46 -19.21
N GLU A 23 14.05 -4.69 -18.88
CA GLU A 23 12.67 -4.97 -18.47
C GLU A 23 12.30 -4.14 -17.25
N THR A 24 11.09 -3.60 -17.27
CA THR A 24 10.66 -2.64 -16.26
C THR A 24 9.86 -3.28 -15.14
N ILE A 25 10.20 -2.92 -13.90
CA ILE A 25 9.40 -3.18 -12.70
C ILE A 25 8.77 -1.86 -12.25
N ILE A 26 7.44 -1.84 -12.10
CA ILE A 26 6.70 -0.72 -11.51
C ILE A 26 6.41 -1.06 -10.05
N LEU A 27 6.82 -0.18 -9.14
CA LEU A 27 6.59 -0.31 -7.69
C LEU A 27 5.44 0.60 -7.24
N ILE A 28 4.36 -0.01 -6.74
CA ILE A 28 3.15 0.70 -6.26
C ILE A 28 3.05 0.57 -4.75
N MET A 29 3.11 1.71 -4.04
CA MET A 29 3.10 1.74 -2.58
C MET A 29 1.67 1.69 -2.01
N GLY A 30 1.58 1.38 -0.71
CA GLY A 30 0.35 1.24 0.05
C GLY A 30 -0.36 2.55 0.38
N ALA A 31 -1.45 2.45 1.14
CA ALA A 31 -2.27 3.59 1.54
C ALA A 31 -1.51 4.56 2.44
N ASN A 32 -1.69 5.87 2.22
CA ASN A 32 -1.08 6.97 2.97
C ASN A 32 0.45 6.96 3.00
N ALA A 33 1.06 6.19 2.11
CA ALA A 33 2.49 6.00 2.00
C ALA A 33 3.00 6.55 0.66
N ASN A 34 4.00 7.41 0.69
CA ASN A 34 4.67 7.86 -0.52
C ASN A 34 5.71 6.83 -1.00
N CYS A 35 6.18 6.98 -2.22
CA CYS A 35 7.06 6.00 -2.87
C CYS A 35 8.44 5.84 -2.20
N LYS A 36 8.85 6.78 -1.32
CA LYS A 36 10.11 6.68 -0.55
C LYS A 36 10.06 5.57 0.50
N GLN A 37 8.87 5.01 0.78
CA GLN A 37 8.76 3.81 1.62
C GLN A 37 9.22 2.51 0.91
N TRP A 38 9.43 2.54 -0.41
CA TRP A 38 10.26 1.55 -1.08
C TRP A 38 11.72 1.88 -0.78
N PRO A 39 12.45 1.08 0.04
CA PRO A 39 13.81 1.38 0.45
C PRO A 39 14.76 1.39 -0.74
N GLN A 40 15.79 2.23 -0.68
CA GLN A 40 16.74 2.33 -1.78
C GLN A 40 17.51 1.03 -1.97
N GLU A 41 17.87 0.37 -0.87
CA GLU A 41 18.58 -0.93 -0.87
C GLU A 41 17.77 -2.01 -1.59
N PHE A 42 16.44 -2.04 -1.41
CA PHE A 42 15.56 -2.97 -2.13
C PHE A 42 15.56 -2.67 -3.64
N ILE A 43 15.55 -1.40 -4.01
CA ILE A 43 15.63 -0.98 -5.43
C ILE A 43 16.99 -1.32 -6.02
N ASP A 44 18.07 -1.11 -5.27
CA ASP A 44 19.44 -1.40 -5.73
C ASP A 44 19.63 -2.91 -6.01
N GLU A 45 19.00 -3.78 -5.22
CA GLU A 45 19.01 -5.23 -5.48
C GLU A 45 18.26 -5.57 -6.80
N LEU A 46 17.11 -4.92 -7.07
CA LEU A 46 16.39 -5.10 -8.34
C LEU A 46 17.22 -4.60 -9.54
N ILE A 47 17.96 -3.50 -9.39
CA ILE A 47 18.86 -2.97 -10.42
C ILE A 47 20.01 -3.94 -10.65
N ALA A 48 20.57 -4.55 -9.61
CA ALA A 48 21.63 -5.54 -9.72
C ALA A 48 21.20 -6.78 -10.54
N GLU A 49 19.90 -7.09 -10.54
CA GLU A 49 19.28 -8.13 -11.38
C GLU A 49 18.94 -7.64 -12.81
N ASN A 50 19.49 -6.49 -13.22
CA ASN A 50 19.33 -5.87 -14.54
C ASN A 50 17.90 -5.42 -14.88
N PHE A 51 17.13 -4.92 -13.90
CA PHE A 51 15.83 -4.31 -14.15
C PHE A 51 15.92 -2.78 -14.21
N ARG A 52 15.06 -2.19 -15.05
CA ARG A 52 14.63 -0.81 -14.92
C ARG A 52 13.55 -0.76 -13.83
N VAL A 53 13.70 0.11 -12.84
CA VAL A 53 12.75 0.22 -11.72
C VAL A 53 12.13 1.61 -11.73
N VAL A 54 10.80 1.67 -11.68
CA VAL A 54 10.05 2.92 -11.55
C VAL A 54 9.23 2.86 -10.26
N ARG A 55 9.44 3.84 -9.35
CA ARG A 55 8.55 4.07 -8.22
C ARG A 55 7.89 5.43 -8.34
N PHE A 56 6.67 5.55 -7.89
CA PHE A 56 5.92 6.80 -7.98
C PHE A 56 5.03 7.02 -6.76
N ASP A 57 4.71 8.29 -6.50
CA ASP A 57 3.73 8.66 -5.50
C ASP A 57 2.33 8.48 -6.08
N ASN A 58 1.52 7.67 -5.45
CA ASN A 58 0.09 7.64 -5.75
C ASN A 58 -0.51 9.05 -5.58
N ARG A 59 -1.67 9.32 -6.22
CA ARG A 59 -2.42 10.55 -5.91
C ARG A 59 -2.67 10.65 -4.40
N ASP A 60 -2.76 11.85 -3.87
CA ASP A 60 -2.96 12.19 -2.46
C ASP A 60 -1.76 11.98 -1.52
N VAL A 61 -0.59 11.55 -2.00
CA VAL A 61 0.61 11.43 -1.17
C VAL A 61 1.84 12.02 -1.87
N GLY A 62 2.90 12.24 -1.10
CA GLY A 62 4.19 12.71 -1.59
C GLY A 62 4.07 14.04 -2.35
N LYS A 63 4.67 14.08 -3.52
CA LYS A 63 4.71 15.23 -4.43
C LYS A 63 3.70 15.12 -5.59
N SER A 64 2.86 14.10 -5.56
CA SER A 64 1.74 13.95 -6.50
C SER A 64 0.56 14.87 -6.13
N SER A 65 -0.45 14.97 -7.01
CA SER A 65 -1.64 15.79 -6.77
C SER A 65 -2.39 15.37 -5.51
N TRP A 66 -2.79 16.33 -4.68
CA TRP A 66 -3.56 16.13 -3.45
C TRP A 66 -5.03 16.52 -3.65
N PHE A 67 -5.94 15.64 -3.28
CA PHE A 67 -7.39 15.80 -3.30
C PHE A 67 -7.96 15.97 -1.90
N GLY A 68 -7.45 15.16 -0.95
CA GLY A 68 -7.84 15.21 0.45
C GLY A 68 -7.44 16.53 1.10
N LYS A 69 -8.40 17.15 1.79
CA LYS A 69 -8.22 18.42 2.50
C LYS A 69 -8.65 18.29 3.94
N GLU A 70 -8.02 19.07 4.83
CA GLU A 70 -8.41 19.13 6.24
C GLU A 70 -9.88 19.57 6.38
N PRO A 71 -10.76 18.72 6.93
CA PRO A 71 -12.12 19.12 7.22
C PRO A 71 -12.18 20.23 8.28
N THR A 72 -13.10 21.18 8.11
CA THR A 72 -13.18 22.35 9.00
C THR A 72 -13.35 21.96 10.47
N TYR A 73 -14.10 20.89 10.79
CA TYR A 73 -14.31 20.44 12.17
C TYR A 73 -13.02 19.95 12.84
N ILE A 74 -12.03 19.49 12.09
CA ILE A 74 -10.72 19.07 12.62
C ILE A 74 -10.03 20.22 13.36
N LYS A 75 -10.18 21.47 12.89
CA LYS A 75 -9.62 22.65 13.55
C LYS A 75 -10.19 22.82 14.98
N PHE A 76 -11.45 22.50 15.17
CA PHE A 76 -12.08 22.53 16.51
C PHE A 76 -11.59 21.38 17.38
N LEU A 77 -11.39 20.18 16.81
CA LEU A 77 -10.85 19.04 17.54
C LEU A 77 -9.43 19.33 18.07
N LYS A 78 -8.57 19.97 17.26
CA LYS A 78 -7.18 20.27 17.64
C LYS A 78 -7.05 21.12 18.91
N ILE A 79 -8.04 21.96 19.24
CA ILE A 79 -8.01 22.81 20.44
C ILE A 79 -8.56 22.14 21.69
N LEU A 80 -9.26 21.01 21.57
CA LEU A 80 -9.79 20.28 22.73
C LEU A 80 -8.65 19.66 23.55
N PRO A 81 -8.77 19.59 24.89
CA PRO A 81 -7.85 18.79 25.71
C PRO A 81 -7.79 17.32 25.25
N GLU A 82 -6.63 16.69 25.35
CA GLU A 82 -6.37 15.34 24.84
C GLU A 82 -7.36 14.30 25.38
N PHE A 83 -7.67 14.36 26.66
CA PHE A 83 -8.66 13.49 27.31
C PHE A 83 -10.04 13.51 26.61
N TYR A 84 -10.54 14.68 26.21
CA TYR A 84 -11.82 14.76 25.48
C TYR A 84 -11.69 14.21 24.05
N LEU A 85 -10.54 14.42 23.41
CA LEU A 85 -10.27 13.85 22.09
C LEU A 85 -10.28 12.32 22.12
N GLU A 86 -9.65 11.70 23.11
CA GLU A 86 -9.65 10.25 23.27
C GLU A 86 -11.07 9.70 23.36
N ILE A 87 -11.93 10.31 24.16
CA ILE A 87 -13.35 9.89 24.30
C ILE A 87 -14.07 10.00 22.96
N ILE A 88 -13.90 11.14 22.24
CA ILE A 88 -14.56 11.38 20.96
C ILE A 88 -14.06 10.39 19.90
N VAL A 89 -12.75 10.23 19.79
CA VAL A 89 -12.11 9.33 18.81
C VAL A 89 -12.50 7.89 19.06
N ASN A 90 -12.46 7.42 20.32
CA ASN A 90 -12.88 6.07 20.68
C ASN A 90 -14.34 5.81 20.29
N ARG A 91 -15.22 6.79 20.48
CA ARG A 91 -16.63 6.67 20.07
C ARG A 91 -16.79 6.62 18.54
N ILE A 92 -16.05 7.46 17.81
CA ILE A 92 -16.07 7.47 16.33
C ILE A 92 -15.57 6.14 15.79
N PHE A 93 -14.43 5.64 16.26
CA PHE A 93 -13.87 4.36 15.84
C PHE A 93 -14.81 3.20 16.19
N GLY A 94 -15.40 3.18 17.38
CA GLY A 94 -16.39 2.16 17.76
C GLY A 94 -17.63 2.14 16.86
N LEU A 95 -18.00 3.28 16.26
CA LEU A 95 -19.06 3.34 15.25
C LEU A 95 -18.58 2.93 13.84
N ALA A 96 -17.29 3.16 13.56
CA ALA A 96 -16.69 2.91 12.26
C ALA A 96 -16.31 1.43 12.02
N VAL A 97 -16.26 0.61 13.07
CA VAL A 97 -15.99 -0.83 12.97
C VAL A 97 -17.24 -1.65 13.29
N ASP A 98 -17.30 -2.88 12.77
CA ASP A 98 -18.35 -3.84 13.11
C ASP A 98 -17.94 -4.68 14.33
N ASN A 99 -18.80 -5.62 14.73
CA ASN A 99 -18.56 -6.54 15.85
C ASN A 99 -17.43 -7.56 15.59
N LYS A 100 -16.84 -7.57 14.40
CA LYS A 100 -15.67 -8.39 14.03
C LYS A 100 -14.41 -7.54 13.86
N GLY A 101 -14.43 -6.26 14.27
CA GLY A 101 -13.31 -5.34 14.10
C GLY A 101 -13.11 -4.83 12.66
N LYS A 102 -14.01 -5.13 11.72
CA LYS A 102 -13.89 -4.66 10.34
C LYS A 102 -14.43 -3.24 10.19
N PHE A 103 -13.72 -2.43 9.40
CA PHE A 103 -14.21 -1.10 9.05
C PHE A 103 -15.51 -1.20 8.23
N LYS A 104 -16.51 -0.43 8.65
CA LYS A 104 -17.75 -0.22 7.91
C LYS A 104 -17.49 0.84 6.85
N PHE A 105 -17.37 0.43 5.62
CA PHE A 105 -17.31 1.36 4.51
C PHE A 105 -18.74 1.74 4.08
N SER A 106 -19.00 3.03 4.00
CA SER A 106 -20.26 3.51 3.41
C SER A 106 -20.22 3.22 1.90
N GLU A 107 -21.30 2.68 1.37
CA GLU A 107 -21.54 2.60 -0.09
C GLU A 107 -21.76 4.01 -0.67
N SER A 108 -21.03 5.00 -0.18
CA SER A 108 -21.16 6.39 -0.60
C SER A 108 -20.74 6.52 -2.06
N SER A 109 -21.70 6.79 -2.90
CA SER A 109 -21.55 7.02 -4.34
C SER A 109 -20.77 8.29 -4.73
N SER A 110 -20.11 8.95 -3.78
CA SER A 110 -19.44 10.24 -4.01
C SER A 110 -17.98 10.26 -3.50
N VAL A 111 -17.20 9.24 -3.84
CA VAL A 111 -15.74 9.36 -3.69
C VAL A 111 -15.17 10.19 -4.85
N GLN A 112 -14.14 10.99 -4.56
CA GLN A 112 -13.49 11.81 -5.60
C GLN A 112 -12.69 10.95 -6.59
N TYR A 113 -12.25 9.77 -6.16
CA TYR A 113 -11.56 8.75 -6.96
C TYR A 113 -11.61 7.41 -6.24
N ASP A 114 -11.41 6.33 -6.98
CA ASP A 114 -11.30 4.96 -6.46
C ASP A 114 -9.97 4.30 -6.86
N LEU A 115 -9.80 3.00 -6.57
CA LEU A 115 -8.58 2.29 -6.93
C LEU A 115 -8.46 2.05 -8.45
N SER A 116 -9.56 2.10 -9.21
CA SER A 116 -9.52 2.00 -10.68
C SER A 116 -8.94 3.26 -11.30
N ASP A 117 -9.23 4.44 -10.72
CA ASP A 117 -8.58 5.69 -11.12
C ASP A 117 -7.07 5.64 -10.86
N MET A 118 -6.65 5.06 -9.70
CA MET A 118 -5.23 4.93 -9.36
C MET A 118 -4.51 3.90 -10.26
N ALA A 119 -5.19 2.83 -10.64
CA ALA A 119 -4.70 1.87 -11.64
C ALA A 119 -4.50 2.55 -13.00
N LYS A 120 -5.44 3.38 -13.42
CA LYS A 120 -5.33 4.18 -14.65
C LYS A 120 -4.19 5.18 -14.59
N ASP A 121 -3.90 5.78 -13.42
CA ASP A 121 -2.72 6.66 -13.26
C ASP A 121 -1.43 5.90 -13.51
N ALA A 122 -1.29 4.70 -12.94
CA ALA A 122 -0.11 3.85 -13.14
C ALA A 122 0.07 3.46 -14.60
N VAL A 123 -1.00 3.08 -15.29
CA VAL A 123 -0.97 2.74 -16.73
C VAL A 123 -0.63 3.98 -17.57
N SER A 124 -1.22 5.14 -17.26
CA SER A 124 -0.92 6.40 -17.99
C SER A 124 0.50 6.89 -17.71
N LEU A 125 1.07 6.61 -16.55
CA LEU A 125 2.49 6.84 -16.26
C LEU A 125 3.36 5.95 -17.16
N MET A 126 3.01 4.67 -17.31
CA MET A 126 3.71 3.76 -18.23
C MET A 126 3.68 4.29 -19.67
N ASP A 127 2.52 4.79 -20.14
CA ASP A 127 2.40 5.40 -21.47
C ASP A 127 3.35 6.58 -21.64
N SER A 128 3.39 7.47 -20.65
CA SER A 128 4.25 8.67 -20.68
C SER A 128 5.75 8.34 -20.63
N LEU A 129 6.12 7.16 -20.10
CA LEU A 129 7.48 6.65 -20.02
C LEU A 129 7.83 5.69 -21.18
N ASN A 130 6.93 5.52 -22.16
CA ASN A 130 7.06 4.58 -23.28
C ASN A 130 7.30 3.13 -22.81
N ILE A 131 6.64 2.73 -21.73
CA ILE A 131 6.67 1.36 -21.19
C ILE A 131 5.44 0.63 -21.72
N GLU A 132 5.63 -0.24 -22.70
CA GLU A 132 4.53 -1.02 -23.30
C GLU A 132 3.96 -2.02 -22.30
N LYS A 133 4.82 -2.81 -21.67
CA LYS A 133 4.48 -3.80 -20.63
C LYS A 133 5.47 -3.78 -19.49
N ALA A 134 5.01 -4.06 -18.28
CA ALA A 134 5.86 -4.11 -17.09
C ALA A 134 5.52 -5.28 -16.17
N HIS A 135 6.45 -5.60 -15.27
CA HIS A 135 6.20 -6.37 -14.06
C HIS A 135 5.71 -5.42 -12.98
N ILE A 136 4.58 -5.72 -12.35
CA ILE A 136 3.96 -4.83 -11.37
C ILE A 136 4.13 -5.42 -9.97
N VAL A 137 4.80 -4.71 -9.09
CA VAL A 137 4.99 -5.07 -7.69
C VAL A 137 4.26 -4.06 -6.82
N GLY A 138 3.29 -4.51 -6.03
CA GLY A 138 2.47 -3.62 -5.23
C GLY A 138 2.33 -4.08 -3.79
N ALA A 139 2.53 -3.15 -2.85
CA ALA A 139 2.38 -3.40 -1.42
C ALA A 139 1.05 -2.89 -0.89
N SER A 140 0.32 -3.68 -0.09
CA SER A 140 -0.93 -3.29 0.57
C SER A 140 -1.98 -2.77 -0.43
N MET A 141 -2.43 -1.52 -0.33
CA MET A 141 -3.27 -0.88 -1.36
C MET A 141 -2.65 -0.97 -2.76
N GLY A 142 -1.32 -0.83 -2.88
CA GLY A 142 -0.61 -1.02 -4.15
C GLY A 142 -0.82 -2.41 -4.74
N GLY A 143 -0.91 -3.44 -3.91
CA GLY A 143 -1.26 -4.80 -4.33
C GLY A 143 -2.72 -4.94 -4.79
N MET A 144 -3.66 -4.14 -4.24
CA MET A 144 -5.03 -4.06 -4.75
C MET A 144 -5.06 -3.41 -6.13
N ILE A 145 -4.29 -2.32 -6.32
CA ILE A 145 -4.14 -1.63 -7.61
C ILE A 145 -3.50 -2.57 -8.64
N THR A 146 -2.48 -3.33 -8.25
CA THR A 146 -1.82 -4.34 -9.10
C THR A 146 -2.80 -5.37 -9.66
N GLN A 147 -3.75 -5.85 -8.82
CA GLN A 147 -4.81 -6.76 -9.26
C GLN A 147 -5.72 -6.09 -10.30
N ILE A 148 -6.10 -4.83 -10.08
CA ILE A 148 -6.95 -4.07 -11.02
C ILE A 148 -6.24 -3.89 -12.35
N ILE A 149 -4.95 -3.55 -12.34
CA ILE A 149 -4.16 -3.43 -13.58
C ILE A 149 -4.14 -4.77 -14.33
N ALA A 150 -3.93 -5.90 -13.62
CA ALA A 150 -3.89 -7.22 -14.24
C ALA A 150 -5.26 -7.68 -14.79
N LEU A 151 -6.37 -7.21 -14.19
CA LEU A 151 -7.73 -7.54 -14.61
C LEU A 151 -8.23 -6.65 -15.76
N ASP A 152 -7.95 -5.36 -15.69
CA ASP A 152 -8.58 -4.36 -16.57
C ASP A 152 -7.62 -3.88 -17.69
N TYR A 153 -6.31 -4.16 -17.57
CA TYR A 153 -5.25 -3.84 -18.56
C TYR A 153 -4.27 -5.03 -18.75
N PRO A 154 -4.75 -6.25 -19.00
CA PRO A 154 -3.90 -7.45 -19.02
C PRO A 154 -2.78 -7.38 -20.08
N GLU A 155 -2.99 -6.64 -21.18
CA GLU A 155 -2.01 -6.43 -22.24
C GLU A 155 -0.81 -5.58 -21.78
N ARG A 156 -0.92 -4.87 -20.65
CA ARG A 156 0.12 -4.01 -20.09
C ARG A 156 1.01 -4.71 -19.06
N VAL A 157 0.66 -5.96 -18.69
CA VAL A 157 1.27 -6.69 -17.57
C VAL A 157 2.03 -7.91 -18.07
N LYS A 158 3.27 -8.08 -17.60
CA LYS A 158 4.07 -9.31 -17.79
C LYS A 158 3.90 -10.28 -16.61
N SER A 159 4.01 -9.79 -15.39
CA SER A 159 3.77 -10.55 -14.15
C SER A 159 3.33 -9.59 -13.04
N ILE A 160 2.75 -10.13 -11.98
CA ILE A 160 2.40 -9.35 -10.78
C ILE A 160 2.99 -9.96 -9.52
N THR A 161 3.34 -9.08 -8.57
CA THR A 161 3.72 -9.48 -7.21
C THR A 161 2.94 -8.62 -6.21
N PRO A 162 1.72 -9.02 -5.82
CA PRO A 162 0.99 -8.40 -4.72
C PRO A 162 1.58 -8.84 -3.37
N ILE A 163 1.99 -7.86 -2.56
CA ILE A 163 2.63 -8.05 -1.24
C ILE A 163 1.69 -7.57 -0.16
N MET A 164 1.48 -8.34 0.94
CA MET A 164 0.65 -8.00 2.12
C MET A 164 -0.67 -7.31 1.74
N THR A 165 -1.49 -7.95 0.91
CA THR A 165 -2.68 -7.34 0.32
C THR A 165 -3.91 -8.27 0.34
N THR A 166 -5.02 -7.80 -0.19
CA THR A 166 -6.31 -8.49 -0.17
C THR A 166 -7.00 -8.46 -1.53
N PRO A 167 -7.82 -9.46 -1.89
CA PRO A 167 -8.71 -9.36 -3.02
C PRO A 167 -9.85 -8.35 -2.82
N GLY A 168 -10.20 -8.05 -1.57
CA GLY A 168 -11.23 -7.07 -1.22
C GLY A 168 -11.45 -6.99 0.28
N ILE A 169 -11.41 -5.77 0.82
CA ILE A 169 -11.67 -5.54 2.26
C ILE A 169 -13.14 -5.75 2.64
N GLN A 170 -14.05 -5.69 1.67
CA GLN A 170 -15.48 -5.91 1.87
C GLN A 170 -15.84 -7.41 1.94
N ASN A 171 -14.89 -8.30 1.67
CA ASN A 171 -15.12 -9.74 1.75
C ASN A 171 -15.37 -10.18 3.20
N LYS A 172 -16.61 -10.54 3.50
CA LYS A 172 -17.06 -10.90 4.86
C LYS A 172 -16.48 -12.22 5.38
N SER A 173 -15.90 -13.05 4.52
CA SER A 173 -15.28 -14.32 4.90
C SER A 173 -13.86 -14.17 5.41
N LEU A 174 -13.18 -13.06 5.09
CA LEU A 174 -11.81 -12.78 5.52
C LEU A 174 -11.79 -12.11 6.91
N SER A 175 -10.68 -12.22 7.62
CA SER A 175 -10.50 -11.66 8.95
C SER A 175 -10.42 -10.12 8.93
N GLY A 176 -10.72 -9.47 10.05
CA GLY A 176 -10.49 -8.04 10.23
C GLY A 176 -9.11 -7.76 10.83
N PRO A 177 -8.71 -6.47 10.95
CA PRO A 177 -7.52 -6.05 11.67
C PRO A 177 -7.52 -6.52 13.12
N SER A 178 -6.32 -6.65 13.72
CA SER A 178 -6.19 -6.96 15.14
C SER A 178 -6.71 -5.81 16.01
N GLN A 179 -7.18 -6.12 17.23
CA GLN A 179 -7.68 -5.10 18.16
C GLN A 179 -6.55 -4.17 18.59
N GLU A 180 -5.35 -4.69 18.79
CA GLU A 180 -4.16 -3.92 19.17
C GLU A 180 -3.82 -2.86 18.12
N LEU A 181 -3.94 -3.21 16.84
CA LEU A 181 -3.73 -2.26 15.74
C LEU A 181 -4.84 -1.21 15.70
N LEU A 182 -6.12 -1.59 15.88
CA LEU A 182 -7.23 -0.63 15.93
C LEU A 182 -7.05 0.38 17.07
N ASP A 183 -6.62 -0.08 18.24
CA ASP A 183 -6.32 0.77 19.39
C ASP A 183 -5.13 1.71 19.11
N ALA A 184 -4.08 1.20 18.43
CA ALA A 184 -2.95 2.01 18.01
C ALA A 184 -3.35 3.07 16.97
N MET A 185 -4.23 2.75 16.03
CA MET A 185 -4.76 3.71 15.05
C MET A 185 -5.55 4.83 15.73
N GLN A 186 -6.32 4.52 16.77
CA GLN A 186 -7.04 5.53 17.57
C GLN A 186 -6.06 6.47 18.28
N ARG A 187 -5.05 5.91 18.99
CA ARG A 187 -4.01 6.71 19.65
C ARG A 187 -3.23 7.56 18.66
N SER A 188 -2.83 6.99 17.52
CA SER A 188 -2.16 7.70 16.45
C SER A 188 -2.96 8.88 15.93
N PHE A 189 -4.27 8.71 15.75
CA PHE A 189 -5.15 9.79 15.30
C PHE A 189 -5.19 10.95 16.31
N VAL A 190 -5.27 10.67 17.62
CA VAL A 190 -5.19 11.68 18.67
C VAL A 190 -3.82 12.40 18.64
N MET A 191 -2.73 11.64 18.54
CA MET A 191 -1.37 12.19 18.44
C MET A 191 -1.23 13.13 17.22
N ASN A 192 -1.77 12.72 16.06
CA ASN A 192 -1.75 13.55 14.84
C ASN A 192 -2.51 14.87 15.02
N LEU A 193 -3.68 14.84 15.67
CA LEU A 193 -4.43 16.05 15.99
C LEU A 193 -3.66 17.00 16.92
N LYS A 194 -2.74 16.46 17.73
CA LYS A 194 -1.86 17.22 18.64
C LYS A 194 -0.50 17.59 18.04
N GLY A 195 -0.32 17.39 16.73
CA GLY A 195 0.92 17.72 16.04
C GLY A 195 2.06 16.73 16.29
N ARG A 196 1.78 15.58 16.91
CA ARG A 196 2.75 14.50 17.16
C ARG A 196 2.67 13.42 16.07
N PHE A 197 2.83 13.84 14.80
CA PHE A 197 2.64 12.97 13.65
C PHE A 197 3.60 11.76 13.68
N GLU A 198 4.89 11.99 13.90
CA GLU A 198 5.89 10.91 13.91
C GLU A 198 5.62 9.90 15.02
N ASP A 199 5.21 10.35 16.21
CA ASP A 199 4.83 9.45 17.31
C ASP A 199 3.62 8.58 16.92
N GLY A 200 2.64 9.18 16.24
CA GLY A 200 1.48 8.47 15.73
C GLY A 200 1.84 7.40 14.70
N VAL A 201 2.81 7.69 13.83
CA VAL A 201 3.33 6.71 12.85
C VAL A 201 4.07 5.58 13.56
N VAL A 202 4.93 5.89 14.52
CA VAL A 202 5.66 4.89 15.33
C VAL A 202 4.70 3.96 16.05
N GLU A 203 3.63 4.50 16.63
CA GLU A 203 2.62 3.72 17.35
C GLU A 203 1.94 2.67 16.46
N ILE A 204 1.63 3.04 15.21
CA ILE A 204 1.06 2.12 14.22
C ILE A 204 2.10 1.07 13.81
N TYR A 205 3.31 1.50 13.46
CA TYR A 205 4.34 0.58 12.95
C TYR A 205 4.79 -0.46 13.98
N LYS A 206 4.74 -0.16 15.27
CA LYS A 206 4.94 -1.15 16.34
C LYS A 206 3.96 -2.32 16.26
N GLN A 207 2.74 -2.10 15.75
CA GLN A 207 1.74 -3.14 15.57
C GLN A 207 1.80 -3.80 14.19
N LEU A 208 2.37 -3.11 13.20
CA LEU A 208 2.55 -3.65 11.85
C LEU A 208 3.79 -4.54 11.74
N THR A 209 4.79 -4.33 12.58
CA THR A 209 6.01 -5.16 12.64
C THR A 209 5.71 -6.50 13.29
N GLY A 210 6.14 -7.59 12.64
CA GLY A 210 6.03 -8.94 13.18
C GLY A 210 7.08 -9.25 14.25
N SER A 211 6.99 -10.44 14.86
CA SER A 211 7.89 -10.86 15.95
C SER A 211 9.22 -11.45 15.46
N ARG A 212 9.42 -11.63 14.14
CA ARG A 212 10.63 -12.24 13.58
C ARG A 212 11.87 -11.40 13.81
N PHE A 213 11.75 -10.08 13.67
CA PHE A 213 12.84 -9.12 13.81
C PHE A 213 12.45 -8.08 14.85
N PRO A 214 13.40 -7.65 15.72
CA PRO A 214 13.09 -6.64 16.73
C PRO A 214 12.82 -5.27 16.10
N PHE A 215 11.80 -4.58 16.60
CA PHE A 215 11.52 -3.20 16.22
C PHE A 215 12.42 -2.24 17.00
N TYR A 216 13.32 -1.56 16.32
CA TYR A 216 14.17 -0.53 16.89
C TYR A 216 13.62 0.86 16.55
N GLU A 217 12.95 1.49 17.53
CA GLU A 217 12.23 2.75 17.31
C GLU A 217 13.14 3.86 16.76
N GLN A 218 14.37 4.00 17.26
CA GLN A 218 15.27 5.06 16.80
C GLN A 218 15.69 4.86 15.34
N ASP A 219 15.96 3.64 14.93
CA ASP A 219 16.31 3.32 13.53
C ASP A 219 15.11 3.55 12.61
N PHE A 220 13.91 3.19 13.09
CA PHE A 220 12.68 3.48 12.35
C PHE A 220 12.45 4.99 12.18
N ARG A 221 12.63 5.81 13.24
CA ARG A 221 12.52 7.27 13.14
C ARG A 221 13.53 7.85 12.17
N ASN A 222 14.76 7.35 12.15
CA ASN A 222 15.79 7.79 11.21
C ASN A 222 15.37 7.48 9.74
N LYS A 223 14.78 6.33 9.50
CA LYS A 223 14.25 5.94 8.17
C LYS A 223 12.98 6.71 7.80
N LEU A 224 12.18 7.12 8.79
CA LEU A 224 10.93 7.85 8.58
C LEU A 224 11.19 9.32 8.15
N ALA A 225 12.24 9.96 8.65
CA ALA A 225 12.52 11.38 8.41
C ALA A 225 12.52 11.76 6.91
N PRO A 226 13.28 11.10 6.00
CA PRO A 226 13.27 11.43 4.58
C PRO A 226 11.91 11.12 3.90
N ILE A 227 11.13 10.19 4.43
CA ILE A 227 9.77 9.88 3.94
C ILE A 227 8.83 11.03 4.27
N VAL A 228 8.89 11.55 5.49
CA VAL A 228 8.08 12.70 5.94
C VAL A 228 8.50 13.97 5.18
N GLU A 229 9.80 14.22 4.99
CA GLU A 229 10.31 15.35 4.22
C GLU A 229 9.86 15.33 2.75
N HIS A 230 9.72 14.14 2.15
CA HIS A 230 9.23 14.00 0.78
C HIS A 230 7.79 14.48 0.63
N GLY A 231 7.00 14.42 1.68
CA GLY A 231 5.62 14.90 1.76
C GLY A 231 4.64 13.82 2.17
N ASN A 232 3.72 14.21 3.03
CA ASN A 232 2.64 13.33 3.48
C ASN A 232 1.34 14.14 3.65
N ASN A 233 0.27 13.66 3.05
CA ASN A 233 -1.07 14.24 3.22
C ASN A 233 -1.82 13.46 4.32
N PRO A 234 -1.98 14.02 5.53
CA PRO A 234 -2.69 13.33 6.61
C PRO A 234 -4.19 13.17 6.35
N PHE A 235 -4.71 13.80 5.30
CA PHE A 235 -6.12 13.76 4.88
C PHE A 235 -6.30 13.07 3.52
N ALA A 236 -5.33 12.26 3.11
CA ALA A 236 -5.42 11.47 1.89
C ALA A 236 -6.71 10.61 1.87
N LEU A 237 -7.35 10.55 0.71
CA LEU A 237 -8.64 9.85 0.55
C LEU A 237 -8.47 8.35 0.25
N HIS A 238 -7.29 7.78 0.48
CA HIS A 238 -6.99 6.37 0.19
C HIS A 238 -7.93 5.41 0.90
N GLY A 239 -8.28 5.68 2.17
CA GLY A 239 -9.25 4.87 2.90
C GLY A 239 -10.64 4.86 2.24
N ALA A 240 -11.09 6.01 1.73
CA ALA A 240 -12.35 6.12 1.00
C ALA A 240 -12.27 5.40 -0.35
N ALA A 241 -11.16 5.53 -1.08
CA ALA A 241 -10.92 4.86 -2.36
C ALA A 241 -10.91 3.33 -2.21
N ILE A 242 -10.25 2.82 -1.16
CA ILE A 242 -10.24 1.39 -0.82
C ILE A 242 -11.67 0.91 -0.50
N GLY A 243 -12.41 1.69 0.32
CA GLY A 243 -13.77 1.35 0.71
C GLY A 243 -14.78 1.36 -0.44
N ALA A 244 -14.57 2.21 -1.45
CA ALA A 244 -15.41 2.28 -2.64
C ALA A 244 -15.09 1.18 -3.67
N SER A 245 -13.91 0.56 -3.59
CA SER A 245 -13.47 -0.43 -4.57
C SER A 245 -14.13 -1.79 -4.32
N PRO A 246 -14.67 -2.46 -5.36
CA PRO A 246 -15.36 -3.73 -5.21
C PRO A 246 -14.43 -4.87 -4.79
N ASP A 247 -15.00 -5.90 -4.19
CA ASP A 247 -14.34 -7.18 -3.97
C ASP A 247 -14.02 -7.85 -5.32
N ARG A 248 -12.76 -8.26 -5.50
CA ARG A 248 -12.25 -8.86 -6.73
C ARG A 248 -12.17 -10.39 -6.66
N THR A 249 -12.57 -10.99 -5.54
CA THR A 249 -12.44 -12.45 -5.31
C THR A 249 -13.02 -13.27 -6.47
N SER A 250 -14.19 -12.89 -6.99
CA SER A 250 -14.84 -13.61 -8.09
C SER A 250 -14.14 -13.47 -9.44
N ARG A 251 -13.27 -12.45 -9.59
CA ARG A 251 -12.54 -12.16 -10.82
C ARG A 251 -11.08 -12.63 -10.80
N LEU A 252 -10.56 -13.12 -9.66
CA LEU A 252 -9.13 -13.50 -9.54
C LEU A 252 -8.73 -14.55 -10.58
N ASN A 253 -9.64 -15.44 -10.96
CA ASN A 253 -9.39 -16.47 -11.96
C ASN A 253 -9.24 -15.93 -13.41
N GLU A 254 -9.54 -14.65 -13.65
CA GLU A 254 -9.31 -13.94 -14.92
C GLU A 254 -7.85 -13.50 -15.06
N ILE A 255 -7.09 -13.42 -13.94
CA ILE A 255 -5.67 -13.08 -13.97
C ILE A 255 -4.88 -14.28 -14.51
N ASN A 256 -4.27 -14.10 -15.69
CA ASN A 256 -3.57 -15.18 -16.41
C ASN A 256 -2.02 -15.02 -16.39
N VAL A 257 -1.52 -13.87 -15.92
CA VAL A 257 -0.07 -13.63 -15.84
C VAL A 257 0.55 -14.34 -14.63
N PRO A 258 1.86 -14.71 -14.68
CA PRO A 258 2.57 -15.22 -13.53
C PRO A 258 2.39 -14.31 -12.31
N THR A 259 2.01 -14.89 -11.20
CA THR A 259 1.70 -14.18 -9.97
C THR A 259 2.47 -14.76 -8.79
N LEU A 260 3.13 -13.90 -8.01
CA LEU A 260 3.73 -14.25 -6.73
C LEU A 260 3.03 -13.47 -5.62
N VAL A 261 2.32 -14.16 -4.74
CA VAL A 261 1.71 -13.53 -3.54
C VAL A 261 2.69 -13.64 -2.38
N ILE A 262 3.06 -12.48 -1.80
CA ILE A 262 3.94 -12.41 -0.62
C ILE A 262 3.11 -11.93 0.57
N HIS A 263 3.17 -12.66 1.71
CA HIS A 263 2.39 -12.31 2.88
C HIS A 263 3.06 -12.75 4.19
N GLY A 264 2.95 -11.92 5.24
CA GLY A 264 3.45 -12.24 6.57
C GLY A 264 2.42 -13.02 7.41
N THR A 265 2.87 -13.94 8.27
CA THR A 265 1.96 -14.71 9.13
C THR A 265 1.38 -13.90 10.28
N GLU A 266 2.02 -12.79 10.65
CA GLU A 266 1.60 -11.90 11.74
C GLU A 266 1.10 -10.54 11.22
N ASP A 267 0.60 -10.48 9.99
CA ASP A 267 0.01 -9.26 9.44
C ASP A 267 -1.22 -8.84 10.27
N ALA A 268 -1.08 -7.73 11.00
CA ALA A 268 -2.10 -7.24 11.93
C ALA A 268 -3.24 -6.47 11.26
N ILE A 269 -3.06 -6.00 10.00
CA ILE A 269 -4.09 -5.23 9.28
C ILE A 269 -4.85 -6.08 8.27
N LEU A 270 -4.14 -6.94 7.54
CA LEU A 270 -4.69 -7.89 6.59
C LEU A 270 -4.17 -9.29 6.96
N PRO A 271 -4.82 -10.01 7.88
CA PRO A 271 -4.36 -11.31 8.34
C PRO A 271 -4.07 -12.29 7.18
N LEU A 272 -3.29 -13.33 7.44
CA LEU A 272 -2.76 -14.27 6.43
C LEU A 272 -3.82 -14.86 5.49
N ASP A 273 -5.07 -15.01 5.95
CA ASP A 273 -6.17 -15.52 5.14
C ASP A 273 -6.46 -14.65 3.90
N HIS A 274 -6.11 -13.35 3.92
CA HIS A 274 -6.19 -12.47 2.74
C HIS A 274 -5.19 -12.88 1.66
N GLY A 275 -3.93 -13.12 2.03
CA GLY A 275 -2.90 -13.58 1.11
C GLY A 275 -3.19 -14.98 0.56
N ILE A 276 -3.71 -15.88 1.39
CA ILE A 276 -4.12 -17.23 0.98
C ILE A 276 -5.27 -17.16 -0.02
N ALA A 277 -6.33 -16.38 0.29
CA ALA A 277 -7.47 -16.22 -0.61
C ALA A 277 -7.07 -15.64 -1.97
N LEU A 278 -6.11 -14.71 -1.98
CA LEU A 278 -5.57 -14.14 -3.21
C LEU A 278 -4.79 -15.19 -4.02
N ALA A 279 -3.89 -15.94 -3.37
CA ALA A 279 -3.09 -16.96 -4.03
C ALA A 279 -3.97 -18.11 -4.56
N ASP A 280 -4.92 -18.58 -3.79
CA ASP A 280 -5.79 -19.68 -4.18
C ASP A 280 -6.79 -19.29 -5.30
N GLY A 281 -7.13 -17.97 -5.38
CA GLY A 281 -8.02 -17.45 -6.43
C GLY A 281 -7.37 -17.28 -7.79
N ILE A 282 -6.05 -17.12 -7.87
CA ILE A 282 -5.31 -16.88 -9.12
C ILE A 282 -4.66 -18.18 -9.62
N LYS A 283 -5.07 -18.66 -10.80
CA LYS A 283 -4.64 -19.97 -11.34
C LYS A 283 -3.13 -20.13 -11.50
N ASN A 284 -2.43 -19.08 -11.93
CA ASN A 284 -0.97 -19.11 -12.19
C ASN A 284 -0.20 -18.43 -11.07
N SER A 285 -0.59 -18.69 -9.82
CA SER A 285 0.07 -18.10 -8.65
C SER A 285 1.03 -19.06 -7.96
N THR A 286 2.05 -18.46 -7.36
CA THR A 286 2.88 -19.03 -6.30
C THR A 286 2.76 -18.14 -5.06
N ARG A 287 3.18 -18.65 -3.91
CA ARG A 287 3.15 -17.86 -2.67
C ARG A 287 4.44 -17.97 -1.88
N MET A 288 4.85 -16.86 -1.30
CA MET A 288 5.91 -16.74 -0.31
C MET A 288 5.29 -16.29 1.01
N ILE A 289 5.20 -17.19 1.97
CA ILE A 289 4.69 -16.89 3.31
C ILE A 289 5.86 -16.64 4.24
N MET A 290 5.93 -15.42 4.77
CA MET A 290 7.01 -14.99 5.66
C MET A 290 6.61 -15.26 7.11
N ASP A 291 7.23 -16.27 7.73
CA ASP A 291 6.95 -16.66 9.12
C ASP A 291 7.30 -15.54 10.10
N ARG A 292 6.39 -15.23 11.02
CA ARG A 292 6.49 -14.19 12.05
C ARG A 292 6.83 -12.78 11.53
N VAL A 293 6.51 -12.51 10.27
CA VAL A 293 6.57 -11.16 9.65
C VAL A 293 5.17 -10.56 9.67
N GLY A 294 5.09 -9.27 9.94
CA GLY A 294 3.84 -8.49 9.96
C GLY A 294 3.50 -7.87 8.61
N HIS A 295 2.91 -6.66 8.66
CA HIS A 295 2.57 -5.84 7.49
C HIS A 295 3.76 -4.96 7.08
N GLU A 296 4.88 -5.59 6.75
CA GLU A 296 6.16 -4.93 6.48
C GLU A 296 6.99 -5.69 5.44
N ILE A 297 8.00 -5.04 4.89
CA ILE A 297 9.06 -5.65 4.07
C ILE A 297 10.36 -5.52 4.88
N PRO A 298 10.75 -6.53 5.68
CA PRO A 298 11.94 -6.44 6.52
C PRO A 298 13.22 -6.38 5.70
N GLU A 299 14.16 -5.52 6.09
CA GLU A 299 15.46 -5.38 5.38
C GLU A 299 16.25 -6.68 5.32
N GLN A 300 16.14 -7.53 6.35
CA GLN A 300 16.80 -8.82 6.44
C GLN A 300 16.31 -9.83 5.39
N LEU A 301 15.17 -9.53 4.72
CA LEU A 301 14.55 -10.39 3.72
C LEU A 301 14.57 -9.79 2.31
N TYR A 302 15.22 -8.63 2.08
CA TYR A 302 15.22 -8.00 0.75
C TYR A 302 15.74 -8.95 -0.32
N SER A 303 16.90 -9.56 -0.13
CA SER A 303 17.48 -10.48 -1.11
C SER A 303 16.62 -11.72 -1.37
N GLU A 304 15.94 -12.25 -0.33
CA GLU A 304 15.01 -13.38 -0.48
C GLU A 304 13.76 -12.96 -1.27
N ILE A 305 13.19 -11.80 -0.96
CA ILE A 305 12.02 -11.25 -1.63
C ILE A 305 12.36 -10.90 -3.09
N VAL A 306 13.47 -10.23 -3.33
CA VAL A 306 13.93 -9.88 -4.68
C VAL A 306 14.17 -11.15 -5.52
N SER A 307 14.83 -12.17 -4.96
CA SER A 307 15.04 -13.45 -5.66
C SER A 307 13.69 -14.09 -6.03
N ALA A 308 12.71 -14.11 -5.13
CA ALA A 308 11.38 -14.65 -5.42
C ALA A 308 10.64 -13.83 -6.51
N ILE A 309 10.77 -12.49 -6.51
CA ILE A 309 10.22 -11.62 -7.56
C ILE A 309 10.86 -11.96 -8.91
N VAL A 310 12.18 -12.10 -8.97
CA VAL A 310 12.93 -12.45 -10.19
C VAL A 310 12.52 -13.83 -10.71
N GLU A 311 12.35 -14.81 -9.84
CA GLU A 311 11.83 -16.14 -10.22
C GLU A 311 10.43 -16.05 -10.82
N ASN A 312 9.54 -15.25 -10.24
CA ASN A 312 8.21 -15.03 -10.79
C ASN A 312 8.25 -14.34 -12.16
N ILE A 313 9.16 -13.37 -12.33
CA ILE A 313 9.38 -12.67 -13.60
C ILE A 313 9.84 -13.66 -14.70
N LYS A 314 10.75 -14.56 -14.39
CA LYS A 314 11.24 -15.59 -15.34
C LYS A 314 10.12 -16.54 -15.82
N ARG A 315 9.02 -16.68 -15.07
CA ARG A 315 7.84 -17.46 -15.50
C ARG A 315 7.00 -16.74 -16.57
N ALA A 316 7.26 -15.44 -16.82
CA ALA A 316 6.58 -14.63 -17.83
C ALA A 316 7.29 -14.62 -19.18
N SER A 317 8.46 -15.25 -19.28
CA SER A 317 9.35 -15.30 -20.44
C SER A 317 8.97 -16.43 -21.40
#